data_444ce7b1f6973bd8380649d60a53404c
#
_entry.id   444ce7b1f6973bd8380649d60a53404c
#
_cell.length_a   1.000
_cell.length_b   1.000
_cell.length_c   1.000
_cell.angle_alpha   90.00
_cell.angle_beta   90.00
_cell.angle_gamma   90.00
#
_symmetry.space_group_name_H-M   'P 1'
#
loop_
_entity.id
_entity.type
_entity.pdbx_description
1 polymer ?
#
loop_
_entity_poly.entity_id
_entity_poly.type
_entity_poly.pdbx_seq_one_letter_code
_entity_poly.pdbx_strand_id
1 'polypeptide(L)'
;VNDIADLMSDKTSHPKSNLQIPSMLRYFFTVLVLGLLVLILVMGGKALRDAPPAAIHVDDRGLTVAQYRVLQQVMNQQSVSSFFTSDLQALRDISTGLAWVDQVSISRDWQQGIVVKALPKQAVANFGTERLVDAKGAVFVPADSRELTQEQFATLQGDIAQAPVIMQQMQQVNDW
;
A
#
# COMPACT_ATOMS: atom_id res chain seq x y z
N VAL A 1 -90.33 12.86 4.65
CA VAL A 1 -89.31 11.94 4.09
C VAL A 1 -88.06 12.74 3.65
N ASN A 2 -87.35 13.40 4.55
CA ASN A 2 -86.08 14.10 4.19
C ASN A 2 -85.23 14.41 5.44
N ASP A 3 -85.06 13.44 6.35
CA ASP A 3 -84.33 13.68 7.59
C ASP A 3 -83.28 12.66 7.92
N ILE A 4 -82.76 11.93 6.93
CA ILE A 4 -81.70 10.92 7.18
C ILE A 4 -80.40 11.20 6.47
N ALA A 5 -80.32 12.28 5.62
CA ALA A 5 -79.09 12.55 4.84
C ALA A 5 -78.06 13.46 5.56
N ASP A 6 -78.40 14.04 6.72
CA ASP A 6 -77.60 15.05 7.39
C ASP A 6 -76.77 14.52 8.60
N LEU A 7 -76.82 13.22 8.89
CA LEU A 7 -76.12 12.64 10.03
C LEU A 7 -74.83 11.85 9.69
N MET A 8 -74.38 11.84 8.43
CA MET A 8 -73.18 11.10 8.02
C MET A 8 -72.03 11.96 7.50
N SER A 9 -72.00 13.24 7.88
CA SER A 9 -70.81 14.06 7.55
C SER A 9 -70.07 14.56 8.81
N ASP A 10 -69.78 13.62 9.70
CA ASP A 10 -68.82 13.89 10.75
C ASP A 10 -67.40 13.64 10.19
N LYS A 11 -66.86 14.71 9.63
CA LYS A 11 -65.55 14.82 9.07
C LYS A 11 -64.54 14.79 10.24
N THR A 12 -64.03 13.60 10.56
CA THR A 12 -62.89 13.42 11.47
C THR A 12 -61.71 14.28 11.02
N SER A 13 -61.68 15.50 11.47
CA SER A 13 -60.53 16.36 11.38
C SER A 13 -59.44 15.84 12.37
N HIS A 14 -58.52 15.03 11.88
CA HIS A 14 -57.30 14.75 12.61
C HIS A 14 -56.55 16.06 12.89
N PRO A 15 -56.30 16.44 14.15
CA PRO A 15 -55.47 17.58 14.43
C PRO A 15 -54.04 17.24 13.99
N LYS A 16 -53.60 17.84 12.92
CA LYS A 16 -52.18 17.89 12.59
C LYS A 16 -51.49 18.69 13.69
N SER A 17 -50.95 18.01 14.69
CA SER A 17 -50.08 18.63 15.70
C SER A 17 -48.83 19.12 14.98
N ASN A 18 -48.88 20.33 14.47
CA ASN A 18 -47.68 21.04 14.05
C ASN A 18 -46.89 21.35 15.32
N LEU A 19 -45.93 20.46 15.65
CA LEU A 19 -44.92 20.74 16.65
C LEU A 19 -44.11 21.93 16.12
N GLN A 20 -44.59 23.13 16.43
CA GLN A 20 -43.79 24.36 16.22
C GLN A 20 -42.68 24.35 17.26
N ILE A 21 -41.56 23.70 16.91
CA ILE A 21 -40.31 23.78 17.69
C ILE A 21 -39.92 25.23 17.73
N PRO A 22 -39.87 25.88 18.92
CA PRO A 22 -39.51 27.29 19.04
C PRO A 22 -38.15 27.53 18.38
N SER A 23 -38.02 28.64 17.67
CA SER A 23 -36.81 28.96 16.89
C SER A 23 -35.52 28.90 17.77
N MET A 24 -35.60 29.28 19.02
CA MET A 24 -34.50 29.14 20.00
C MET A 24 -34.03 27.68 20.18
N LEU A 25 -34.96 26.73 20.20
CA LEU A 25 -34.62 25.32 20.36
C LEU A 25 -33.90 24.78 19.10
N ARG A 26 -34.27 25.27 17.91
CA ARG A 26 -33.59 24.92 16.64
C ARG A 26 -32.15 25.45 16.61
N TYR A 27 -31.91 26.67 17.05
CA TYR A 27 -30.55 27.24 17.17
C TYR A 27 -29.72 26.49 18.21
N PHE A 28 -30.31 26.12 19.33
CA PHE A 28 -29.64 25.31 20.34
C PHE A 28 -29.20 23.96 19.80
N PHE A 29 -30.08 23.26 19.07
CA PHE A 29 -29.74 21.97 18.44
C PHE A 29 -28.67 22.14 17.35
N THR A 30 -28.73 23.17 16.53
CA THR A 30 -27.69 23.39 15.50
C THR A 30 -26.33 23.68 16.11
N VAL A 31 -26.26 24.50 17.16
CA VAL A 31 -25.01 24.77 17.87
C VAL A 31 -24.48 23.52 18.57
N LEU A 32 -25.33 22.71 19.18
CA LEU A 32 -24.97 21.47 19.85
C LEU A 32 -24.42 20.45 18.84
N VAL A 33 -25.09 20.28 17.68
CA VAL A 33 -24.63 19.38 16.60
C VAL A 33 -23.30 19.85 16.03
N LEU A 34 -23.15 21.16 15.78
CA LEU A 34 -21.91 21.73 15.29
C LEU A 34 -20.77 21.54 16.30
N GLY A 35 -21.02 21.78 17.58
CA GLY A 35 -20.06 21.54 18.66
C GLY A 35 -19.63 20.07 18.77
N LEU A 36 -20.59 19.14 18.65
CA LEU A 36 -20.33 17.70 18.64
C LEU A 36 -19.48 17.31 17.43
N LEU A 37 -19.77 17.86 16.24
CA LEU A 37 -19.04 17.59 15.03
C LEU A 37 -17.59 18.08 15.12
N VAL A 38 -17.38 19.29 15.66
CA VAL A 38 -16.04 19.81 15.92
C VAL A 38 -15.30 18.94 16.94
N LEU A 39 -15.97 18.49 18.00
CA LEU A 39 -15.38 17.61 19.01
C LEU A 39 -14.95 16.28 18.38
N ILE A 40 -15.78 15.67 17.53
CA ILE A 40 -15.45 14.43 16.81
C ILE A 40 -14.25 14.64 15.89
N LEU A 41 -14.18 15.76 15.16
CA LEU A 41 -13.05 16.07 14.30
C LEU A 41 -11.75 16.26 15.09
N VAL A 42 -11.80 16.94 16.23
CA VAL A 42 -10.62 17.17 17.09
C VAL A 42 -10.18 15.85 17.73
N MET A 43 -11.10 15.08 18.30
CA MET A 43 -10.77 13.79 18.92
C MET A 43 -10.30 12.76 17.89
N GLY A 44 -10.97 12.68 16.74
CA GLY A 44 -10.56 11.81 15.62
C GLY A 44 -9.18 12.20 15.08
N GLY A 45 -8.91 13.48 14.91
CA GLY A 45 -7.60 13.99 14.48
C GLY A 45 -6.48 13.69 15.49
N LYS A 46 -6.75 13.74 16.78
CA LYS A 46 -5.79 13.32 17.83
C LYS A 46 -5.56 11.82 17.79
N ALA A 47 -6.61 11.01 17.75
CA ALA A 47 -6.51 9.54 17.69
C ALA A 47 -5.71 9.07 16.48
N LEU A 48 -5.83 9.75 15.33
CA LEU A 48 -5.04 9.46 14.14
C LEU A 48 -3.55 9.83 14.29
N ARG A 49 -3.24 10.89 15.05
CA ARG A 49 -1.85 11.33 15.30
C ARG A 49 -1.16 10.46 16.35
N ASP A 50 -1.90 10.04 17.36
CA ASP A 50 -1.41 9.24 18.48
C ASP A 50 -1.52 7.72 18.20
N ALA A 51 -1.93 7.34 16.96
CA ALA A 51 -1.97 5.94 16.56
C ALA A 51 -0.57 5.31 16.67
N PRO A 52 -0.44 4.09 17.21
CA PRO A 52 0.84 3.42 17.32
C PRO A 52 1.51 3.29 15.96
N PRO A 53 2.85 3.27 15.89
CA PRO A 53 3.57 3.10 14.64
C PRO A 53 3.09 1.82 13.95
N ALA A 54 2.85 1.90 12.64
CA ALA A 54 2.42 0.74 11.87
C ALA A 54 3.57 -0.27 11.79
N ALA A 55 3.27 -1.54 12.05
CA ALA A 55 4.22 -2.60 11.77
C ALA A 55 4.46 -2.70 10.26
N ILE A 56 5.71 -2.83 9.85
CA ILE A 56 6.06 -3.17 8.48
C ILE A 56 6.27 -4.68 8.42
N HIS A 57 5.48 -5.35 7.60
CA HIS A 57 5.60 -6.76 7.33
C HIS A 57 6.20 -6.99 5.94
N VAL A 58 7.30 -7.73 5.88
CA VAL A 58 7.93 -8.13 4.62
C VAL A 58 7.42 -9.52 4.24
N ASP A 59 6.82 -9.65 3.06
CA ASP A 59 6.39 -10.94 2.51
C ASP A 59 7.63 -11.68 1.98
N ASP A 60 7.90 -12.87 2.50
CA ASP A 60 9.07 -13.70 2.17
C ASP A 60 8.88 -14.53 0.90
N ARG A 61 7.65 -14.57 0.34
CA ARG A 61 7.33 -15.38 -0.83
C ARG A 61 8.12 -14.95 -2.06
N GLY A 62 8.89 -15.89 -2.60
CA GLY A 62 9.72 -15.66 -3.80
C GLY A 62 11.06 -14.99 -3.52
N LEU A 63 11.41 -14.78 -2.25
CA LEU A 63 12.71 -14.25 -1.84
C LEU A 63 13.61 -15.37 -1.29
N THR A 64 14.91 -15.27 -1.54
CA THR A 64 15.89 -16.07 -0.79
C THR A 64 15.98 -15.57 0.65
N VAL A 65 16.50 -16.40 1.55
CA VAL A 65 16.70 -16.00 2.96
C VAL A 65 17.57 -14.76 3.09
N ALA A 66 18.54 -14.58 2.21
CA ALA A 66 19.41 -13.42 2.20
C ALA A 66 18.65 -12.16 1.74
N GLN A 67 17.91 -12.25 0.65
CA GLN A 67 17.08 -11.17 0.11
C GLN A 67 16.04 -10.70 1.14
N TYR A 68 15.33 -11.65 1.75
CA TYR A 68 14.38 -11.35 2.83
C TYR A 68 15.04 -10.60 3.99
N ARG A 69 16.20 -11.09 4.46
CA ARG A 69 16.91 -10.49 5.59
C ARG A 69 17.39 -9.07 5.28
N VAL A 70 17.94 -8.84 4.08
CA VAL A 70 18.37 -7.51 3.64
C VAL A 70 17.18 -6.55 3.55
N LEU A 71 16.09 -6.97 2.91
CA LEU A 71 14.89 -6.15 2.79
C LEU A 71 14.28 -5.83 4.16
N GLN A 72 14.18 -6.82 5.03
CA GLN A 72 13.69 -6.64 6.40
C GLN A 72 14.56 -5.67 7.20
N GLN A 73 15.89 -5.78 7.08
CA GLN A 73 16.82 -4.86 7.74
C GLN A 73 16.63 -3.42 7.26
N VAL A 74 16.49 -3.21 5.95
CA VAL A 74 16.24 -1.89 5.37
C VAL A 74 14.90 -1.33 5.83
N MET A 75 13.86 -2.15 5.87
CA MET A 75 12.52 -1.73 6.33
C MET A 75 12.50 -1.40 7.82
N ASN A 76 13.21 -2.16 8.66
CA ASN A 76 13.29 -1.91 10.11
C ASN A 76 14.01 -0.60 10.45
N GLN A 77 14.84 -0.07 9.55
CA GLN A 77 15.49 1.23 9.72
C GLN A 77 14.57 2.39 9.41
N GLN A 78 13.42 2.13 8.80
CA GLN A 78 12.44 3.17 8.46
C GLN A 78 11.50 3.41 9.63
N SER A 79 11.44 4.68 10.08
CA SER A 79 10.46 5.10 11.06
C SER A 79 9.11 5.36 10.36
N VAL A 80 8.14 4.50 10.61
CA VAL A 80 6.78 4.66 10.08
C VAL A 80 5.94 5.37 11.12
N SER A 81 5.44 6.56 10.81
CA SER A 81 4.74 7.42 11.78
C SER A 81 3.42 6.82 12.22
N SER A 82 2.58 6.38 11.31
CA SER A 82 1.31 5.69 11.60
C SER A 82 0.81 4.94 10.37
N PHE A 83 -0.12 4.01 10.56
CA PHE A 83 -0.73 3.23 9.48
C PHE A 83 -1.34 4.10 8.37
N PHE A 84 -1.97 5.23 8.74
CA PHE A 84 -2.70 6.08 7.79
C PHE A 84 -1.81 7.12 7.11
N THR A 85 -0.84 7.68 7.82
CA THR A 85 -0.02 8.82 7.36
C THR A 85 1.33 8.40 6.79
N SER A 86 1.66 7.09 6.82
CA SER A 86 2.92 6.59 6.28
C SER A 86 3.03 6.80 4.79
N ASP A 87 4.18 7.29 4.36
CA ASP A 87 4.51 7.49 2.96
C ASP A 87 4.94 6.16 2.33
N LEU A 88 3.99 5.51 1.64
CA LEU A 88 4.26 4.25 0.93
C LEU A 88 5.16 4.45 -0.29
N GLN A 89 5.19 5.66 -0.86
CA GLN A 89 6.06 5.95 -2.00
C GLN A 89 7.52 5.99 -1.56
N ALA A 90 7.81 6.64 -0.44
CA ALA A 90 9.16 6.65 0.13
C ALA A 90 9.67 5.22 0.44
N LEU A 91 8.81 4.37 1.01
CA LEU A 91 9.17 2.95 1.25
C LEU A 91 9.42 2.19 -0.04
N ARG A 92 8.64 2.47 -1.10
CA ARG A 92 8.82 1.88 -2.42
C ARG A 92 10.16 2.30 -3.02
N ASP A 93 10.48 3.60 -2.99
CA ASP A 93 11.70 4.15 -3.56
C ASP A 93 12.95 3.56 -2.88
N ILE A 94 12.90 3.42 -1.56
CA ILE A 94 13.97 2.76 -0.79
C ILE A 94 14.11 1.29 -1.19
N SER A 95 13.01 0.57 -1.32
CA SER A 95 13.02 -0.85 -1.69
C SER A 95 13.51 -1.08 -3.12
N THR A 96 13.10 -0.24 -4.07
CA THR A 96 13.55 -0.31 -5.47
C THR A 96 15.01 0.14 -5.64
N GLY A 97 15.57 0.86 -4.66
CA GLY A 97 17.00 1.18 -4.59
C GLY A 97 17.90 -0.03 -4.37
N LEU A 98 17.37 -1.17 -3.93
CA LEU A 98 18.12 -2.41 -3.80
C LEU A 98 18.41 -2.99 -5.19
N ALA A 99 19.70 -3.22 -5.50
CA ALA A 99 20.16 -3.58 -6.85
C ALA A 99 19.51 -4.86 -7.42
N TRP A 100 19.22 -5.83 -6.54
CA TRP A 100 18.62 -7.13 -6.89
C TRP A 100 17.10 -7.10 -7.04
N VAL A 101 16.44 -6.00 -6.67
CA VAL A 101 14.98 -5.87 -6.76
C VAL A 101 14.57 -5.47 -8.18
N ASP A 102 13.60 -6.18 -8.78
CA ASP A 102 12.97 -5.81 -10.05
C ASP A 102 11.72 -4.98 -9.82
N GLN A 103 10.82 -5.45 -8.94
CA GLN A 103 9.55 -4.78 -8.65
C GLN A 103 9.22 -4.82 -7.17
N VAL A 104 8.51 -3.77 -6.71
CA VAL A 104 8.00 -3.68 -5.34
C VAL A 104 6.52 -3.32 -5.36
N SER A 105 5.75 -4.05 -4.59
CA SER A 105 4.37 -3.71 -4.26
C SER A 105 4.25 -3.46 -2.77
N ILE A 106 3.70 -2.30 -2.40
CA ILE A 106 3.45 -1.96 -0.99
C ILE A 106 1.96 -1.69 -0.84
N SER A 107 1.37 -2.33 0.14
CA SER A 107 -0.04 -2.22 0.46
C SER A 107 -0.28 -2.07 1.95
N ARG A 108 -1.44 -1.51 2.31
CA ARG A 108 -1.92 -1.50 3.69
C ARG A 108 -2.85 -2.67 3.91
N ASP A 109 -2.55 -3.46 4.93
CA ASP A 109 -3.38 -4.55 5.41
C ASP A 109 -3.82 -4.26 6.84
N TRP A 110 -5.14 -4.41 7.12
CA TRP A 110 -5.68 -4.08 8.43
C TRP A 110 -5.20 -4.99 9.56
N GLN A 111 -4.74 -6.20 9.23
CA GLN A 111 -4.28 -7.19 10.20
C GLN A 111 -2.75 -7.18 10.35
N GLN A 112 -2.02 -6.93 9.25
CA GLN A 112 -0.57 -7.05 9.20
C GLN A 112 0.15 -5.69 9.19
N GLY A 113 -0.58 -4.59 9.01
CA GLY A 113 0.01 -3.27 8.89
C GLY A 113 0.39 -2.91 7.46
N ILE A 114 1.62 -2.47 7.25
CA ILE A 114 2.15 -2.18 5.91
C ILE A 114 2.86 -3.42 5.39
N VAL A 115 2.35 -3.99 4.30
CA VAL A 115 2.92 -5.19 3.68
C VAL A 115 3.77 -4.79 2.50
N VAL A 116 5.05 -5.19 2.52
CA VAL A 116 6.05 -4.98 1.47
C VAL A 116 6.30 -6.30 0.76
N LYS A 117 6.04 -6.36 -0.54
CA LYS A 117 6.33 -7.49 -1.43
C LYS A 117 7.36 -7.05 -2.45
N ALA A 118 8.48 -7.74 -2.52
CA ALA A 118 9.50 -7.51 -3.55
C ALA A 118 9.60 -8.73 -4.48
N LEU A 119 9.77 -8.44 -5.76
CA LEU A 119 10.12 -9.44 -6.76
C LEU A 119 11.60 -9.26 -7.09
N PRO A 120 12.44 -10.29 -6.92
CA PRO A 120 13.84 -10.23 -7.27
C PRO A 120 14.03 -10.31 -8.79
N LYS A 121 15.09 -9.69 -9.28
CA LYS A 121 15.57 -9.89 -10.66
C LYS A 121 15.94 -11.35 -10.88
N GLN A 122 15.56 -11.89 -12.01
CA GLN A 122 15.90 -13.26 -12.40
C GLN A 122 17.26 -13.24 -13.11
N ALA A 123 18.28 -13.76 -12.45
CA ALA A 123 19.59 -13.91 -13.07
C ALA A 123 19.57 -15.00 -14.16
N VAL A 124 20.26 -14.75 -15.25
CA VAL A 124 20.47 -15.72 -16.36
C VAL A 124 21.93 -16.00 -16.62
N ALA A 125 22.85 -15.14 -16.16
CA ALA A 125 24.27 -15.35 -16.24
C ALA A 125 25.02 -14.58 -15.14
N ASN A 126 26.27 -15.00 -14.86
CA ASN A 126 27.21 -14.21 -14.08
C ASN A 126 27.81 -13.11 -14.94
N PHE A 127 28.05 -11.95 -14.34
CA PHE A 127 28.77 -10.84 -14.98
C PHE A 127 30.04 -10.51 -14.18
N GLY A 128 31.18 -10.96 -14.68
CA GLY A 128 32.43 -10.95 -13.90
C GLY A 128 32.33 -11.88 -12.69
N THR A 129 32.94 -11.47 -11.58
CA THR A 129 33.04 -12.30 -10.35
C THR A 129 32.05 -11.93 -9.25
N GLU A 130 31.40 -10.76 -9.31
CA GLU A 130 30.62 -10.20 -8.20
C GLU A 130 29.21 -9.76 -8.59
N ARG A 131 28.84 -9.95 -9.85
CA ARG A 131 27.56 -9.45 -10.37
C ARG A 131 26.81 -10.52 -11.14
N LEU A 132 25.53 -10.31 -11.27
CA LEU A 132 24.60 -11.09 -12.06
C LEU A 132 24.03 -10.21 -13.18
N VAL A 133 23.55 -10.84 -14.24
CA VAL A 133 22.81 -10.17 -15.32
C VAL A 133 21.49 -10.88 -15.55
N ASP A 134 20.44 -10.08 -15.75
CA ASP A 134 19.11 -10.58 -16.11
C ASP A 134 18.95 -10.74 -17.63
N ALA A 135 17.83 -11.30 -18.06
CA ALA A 135 17.52 -11.50 -19.47
C ALA A 135 17.40 -10.20 -20.29
N LYS A 136 17.22 -9.06 -19.63
CA LYS A 136 17.17 -7.72 -20.27
C LYS A 136 18.55 -7.08 -20.41
N GLY A 137 19.59 -7.72 -19.85
CA GLY A 137 20.95 -7.19 -19.81
C GLY A 137 21.20 -6.23 -18.66
N ALA A 138 20.30 -6.13 -17.68
CA ALA A 138 20.53 -5.35 -16.49
C ALA A 138 21.50 -6.07 -15.54
N VAL A 139 22.66 -5.49 -15.33
CA VAL A 139 23.69 -6.00 -14.42
C VAL A 139 23.40 -5.52 -13.01
N PHE A 140 23.40 -6.43 -12.04
CA PHE A 140 23.11 -6.11 -10.65
C PHE A 140 23.98 -6.91 -9.67
N VAL A 141 24.09 -6.38 -8.45
CA VAL A 141 24.75 -7.06 -7.33
C VAL A 141 23.70 -7.89 -6.60
N PRO A 142 23.92 -9.19 -6.36
CA PRO A 142 23.02 -10.02 -5.59
C PRO A 142 22.97 -9.62 -4.11
N ALA A 143 21.94 -10.06 -3.40
CA ALA A 143 21.81 -9.82 -1.96
C ALA A 143 22.88 -10.58 -1.14
N ASP A 144 23.36 -11.69 -1.66
CA ASP A 144 24.40 -12.52 -1.04
C ASP A 144 25.34 -13.06 -2.13
N SER A 145 26.64 -13.04 -1.87
CA SER A 145 27.67 -13.59 -2.77
C SER A 145 27.47 -15.09 -3.05
N ARG A 146 26.79 -15.81 -2.18
CA ARG A 146 26.43 -17.22 -2.41
C ARG A 146 25.49 -17.42 -3.59
N GLU A 147 24.70 -16.40 -3.97
CA GLU A 147 23.84 -16.45 -5.16
C GLU A 147 24.68 -16.56 -6.45
N LEU A 148 25.93 -16.09 -6.45
CA LEU A 148 26.86 -16.20 -7.57
C LEU A 148 27.33 -17.64 -7.84
N THR A 149 27.28 -18.50 -6.82
CA THR A 149 27.82 -19.87 -6.88
C THR A 149 26.75 -20.94 -6.87
N GLN A 150 25.48 -20.60 -6.58
CA GLN A 150 24.39 -21.56 -6.47
C GLN A 150 23.91 -22.12 -7.81
N GLU A 151 24.07 -21.37 -8.88
CA GLU A 151 23.69 -21.81 -10.22
C GLU A 151 24.93 -21.82 -11.13
N GLN A 152 25.02 -22.86 -11.97
CA GLN A 152 26.10 -22.98 -12.94
C GLN A 152 25.81 -22.07 -14.14
N PHE A 153 25.74 -20.77 -13.90
CA PHE A 153 25.55 -19.79 -14.96
C PHE A 153 26.84 -19.62 -15.80
N ALA A 154 26.65 -19.37 -17.08
CA ALA A 154 27.74 -18.87 -17.91
C ALA A 154 28.26 -17.54 -17.37
N THR A 155 29.56 -17.31 -17.43
CA THR A 155 30.16 -16.05 -16.98
C THR A 155 30.42 -15.16 -18.20
N LEU A 156 29.79 -14.00 -18.20
CA LEU A 156 30.00 -12.94 -19.18
C LEU A 156 31.08 -11.98 -18.66
N GLN A 157 31.92 -11.50 -19.56
CA GLN A 157 32.92 -10.49 -19.28
C GLN A 157 32.85 -9.39 -20.34
N GLY A 158 32.97 -8.16 -19.91
CA GLY A 158 32.93 -7.00 -20.80
C GLY A 158 32.53 -5.73 -20.08
N ASP A 159 32.24 -4.70 -20.85
CA ASP A 159 31.70 -3.44 -20.30
C ASP A 159 30.24 -3.63 -19.95
N ILE A 160 29.84 -3.12 -18.76
CA ILE A 160 28.45 -3.13 -18.29
C ILE A 160 27.50 -2.47 -19.30
N ALA A 161 27.96 -1.41 -19.96
CA ALA A 161 27.18 -0.70 -20.98
C ALA A 161 26.84 -1.58 -22.19
N GLN A 162 27.60 -2.64 -22.44
CA GLN A 162 27.38 -3.59 -23.56
C GLN A 162 26.53 -4.79 -23.15
N ALA A 163 26.28 -5.01 -21.87
CA ALA A 163 25.53 -6.16 -21.39
C ALA A 163 24.14 -6.31 -22.04
N PRO A 164 23.30 -5.27 -22.25
CA PRO A 164 22.03 -5.39 -22.95
C PRO A 164 22.19 -5.87 -24.39
N VAL A 165 23.20 -5.40 -25.11
CA VAL A 165 23.47 -5.80 -26.52
C VAL A 165 23.90 -7.26 -26.58
N ILE A 166 24.78 -7.68 -25.68
CA ILE A 166 25.24 -9.07 -25.58
C ILE A 166 24.05 -9.99 -25.30
N MET A 167 23.18 -9.63 -24.35
CA MET A 167 22.00 -10.41 -24.02
C MET A 167 21.00 -10.51 -25.17
N GLN A 168 20.79 -9.43 -25.90
CA GLN A 168 19.95 -9.45 -27.11
C GLN A 168 20.52 -10.37 -28.18
N GLN A 169 21.83 -10.38 -28.40
CA GLN A 169 22.48 -11.29 -29.33
C GLN A 169 22.38 -12.75 -28.88
N MET A 170 22.54 -13.04 -27.59
CA MET A 170 22.39 -14.39 -27.05
C MET A 170 20.95 -14.90 -27.21
N GLN A 171 19.94 -14.07 -27.03
CA GLN A 171 18.54 -14.46 -27.28
C GLN A 171 18.31 -14.82 -28.74
N GLN A 172 18.83 -14.04 -29.67
CA GLN A 172 18.72 -14.34 -31.11
C GLN A 172 19.36 -15.68 -31.52
N VAL A 173 20.43 -16.07 -30.83
CA VAL A 173 21.10 -17.37 -31.09
C VAL A 173 20.33 -18.53 -30.49
N ASN A 174 19.64 -18.34 -29.38
CA ASN A 174 18.82 -19.37 -28.72
C ASN A 174 17.47 -19.62 -29.39
N ASP A 175 16.99 -18.70 -30.21
CA ASP A 175 15.72 -18.82 -30.95
C ASP A 175 15.88 -19.60 -32.28
N TRP A 176 17.07 -20.13 -32.58
CA TRP A 176 17.40 -21.05 -33.69
C TRP A 176 17.55 -22.50 -33.21
#